data_b0c42a4fb39ade635cf4bd082898e06a
#
_entry.id   b0c42a4fb39ade635cf4bd082898e06a
#
_cell.length_a   1.000
_cell.length_b   1.000
_cell.length_c   1.000
_cell.angle_alpha   90.00
_cell.angle_beta   90.00
_cell.angle_gamma   90.00
#
_symmetry.space_group_name_H-M   'P 1'
#
loop_
_entity.id
_entity.type
_entity.pdbx_description
1 polymer ?
#
loop_
_entity_poly.entity_id
_entity_poly.type
_entity_poly.pdbx_seq_one_letter_code
_entity_poly.pdbx_strand_id
1 'polypeptide(L)'
;MPGLAAASALGGDTVTISILHTTDLHGHILPTLNYDGTPDVGGLARCVTQIRKWRKQNPNSILIDVGDVYQGTDVGLRTRGSLMIDLFNHLRFDAWIVGNHEFDWGIDPFVAAVDRSRMPVLAANMSMEGREAGQFHDSRHPFSKVRPYIIKEFAGIRVAIIGITTPGMRFWFRPEFIRDLNFLYPVDPVRRAIEQAKHDGANAVVLAGHMGLKDRGGGDDFANTLVGLTSEFPELPVFIAGHTHQLIPRRFLNNSIVTQADHFGIHIGKVDLRFDRDSKRLIGCDASCELMDKRVGLNHTVLSRARSHLAISEKVMGEPIGELAETFRVRSNTNQPSDVEMLIGMAISESLRERGTKVEGVFHGLFDTTHNVAPGRKTVADVWNILPYENYVVTGELTPDELCLVMEEMYAAFDPRSLIGFDVRTTGAGKQRKVISLVPNNSQIRERREKYVIAFNTFDSRSAGHRFMKLREILERPEARCVFHDVQTRDALIDYFRRHKVVKKRWDHSVPAAA
;
A
#
# COMPACT_ATOMS: atom_id res chain seq x y z
N MET A 1 7.60 -10.35 -37.78
CA MET A 1 6.70 -10.39 -36.67
C MET A 1 5.31 -10.83 -37.11
N PRO A 2 4.79 -12.03 -36.83
CA PRO A 2 3.38 -12.31 -37.00
C PRO A 2 2.68 -12.06 -35.65
N GLY A 3 1.84 -11.05 -35.66
CA GLY A 3 0.99 -10.69 -34.52
C GLY A 3 -0.04 -11.78 -34.24
N LEU A 4 -0.40 -11.92 -32.95
CA LEU A 4 -1.51 -12.73 -32.43
C LEU A 4 -2.91 -12.17 -32.80
N ALA A 5 -3.04 -11.62 -34.00
CA ALA A 5 -4.29 -11.14 -34.57
C ALA A 5 -4.57 -11.90 -35.86
N ALA A 6 -5.17 -13.08 -35.72
CA ALA A 6 -6.04 -13.72 -36.71
C ALA A 6 -6.22 -15.22 -36.40
N ALA A 7 -7.06 -15.53 -35.44
CA ALA A 7 -7.61 -16.87 -35.28
C ALA A 7 -9.13 -16.82 -35.30
N SER A 8 -9.68 -16.38 -36.41
CA SER A 8 -11.07 -16.61 -36.78
C SER A 8 -11.08 -17.67 -37.87
N ALA A 9 -11.04 -18.92 -37.49
CA ALA A 9 -11.50 -20.08 -38.30
C ALA A 9 -10.93 -21.40 -37.76
N LEU A 10 -11.21 -21.74 -36.52
CA LEU A 10 -11.25 -23.12 -36.06
C LEU A 10 -12.53 -23.24 -35.25
N GLY A 11 -13.56 -23.85 -35.85
CA GLY A 11 -14.84 -24.15 -35.23
C GLY A 11 -14.74 -25.27 -34.19
N GLY A 12 -13.72 -25.22 -33.31
CA GLY A 12 -13.60 -26.07 -32.14
C GLY A 12 -14.44 -25.52 -30.97
N ASP A 13 -15.02 -26.42 -30.16
CA ASP A 13 -15.70 -26.06 -28.95
C ASP A 13 -14.70 -25.39 -27.97
N THR A 14 -14.95 -24.14 -27.59
CA THR A 14 -14.05 -23.38 -26.74
C THR A 14 -14.58 -23.24 -25.31
N VAL A 15 -13.67 -23.27 -24.33
CA VAL A 15 -13.98 -23.02 -22.92
C VAL A 15 -13.28 -21.74 -22.48
N THR A 16 -14.06 -20.80 -21.93
CA THR A 16 -13.51 -19.60 -21.30
C THR A 16 -13.51 -19.77 -19.78
N ILE A 17 -12.36 -19.55 -19.18
CA ILE A 17 -12.19 -19.47 -17.72
C ILE A 17 -11.85 -18.01 -17.37
N SER A 18 -12.66 -17.38 -16.51
CA SER A 18 -12.47 -15.99 -16.11
C SER A 18 -11.80 -15.91 -14.75
N ILE A 19 -10.73 -15.11 -14.64
CA ILE A 19 -10.14 -14.74 -13.35
C ILE A 19 -10.64 -13.33 -13.02
N LEU A 20 -11.43 -13.23 -11.95
CA LEU A 20 -11.95 -11.98 -11.41
C LEU A 20 -11.02 -11.56 -10.29
N HIS A 21 -10.62 -10.29 -10.26
CA HIS A 21 -9.67 -9.87 -9.23
C HIS A 21 -9.95 -8.47 -8.69
N THR A 22 -9.71 -8.33 -7.40
CA THR A 22 -9.55 -7.06 -6.67
C THR A 22 -8.10 -6.93 -6.23
N THR A 23 -7.67 -5.72 -5.91
CA THR A 23 -6.37 -5.41 -5.32
C THR A 23 -6.48 -4.14 -4.49
N ASP A 24 -5.61 -3.98 -3.50
CA ASP A 24 -5.46 -2.74 -2.76
C ASP A 24 -6.82 -2.21 -2.23
N LEU A 25 -7.65 -3.10 -1.67
CA LEU A 25 -8.97 -2.73 -1.14
C LEU A 25 -8.85 -1.82 0.09
N HIS A 26 -7.76 -1.96 0.85
CA HIS A 26 -7.47 -1.10 2.00
C HIS A 26 -8.67 -0.88 2.94
N GLY A 27 -9.42 -1.97 3.20
CA GLY A 27 -10.58 -1.94 4.10
C GLY A 27 -11.80 -1.19 3.57
N HIS A 28 -11.82 -0.74 2.31
CA HIS A 28 -12.93 0.00 1.74
C HIS A 28 -14.10 -0.91 1.39
N ILE A 29 -15.10 -0.94 2.28
CA ILE A 29 -16.36 -1.66 2.11
C ILE A 29 -17.38 -0.81 1.37
N LEU A 30 -17.46 0.48 1.72
CA LEU A 30 -18.32 1.50 1.12
C LEU A 30 -17.59 2.27 0.03
N PRO A 31 -18.33 2.93 -0.87
CA PRO A 31 -17.75 3.90 -1.80
C PRO A 31 -16.98 5.00 -1.08
N THR A 32 -15.97 5.51 -1.74
CA THR A 32 -15.03 6.51 -1.21
C THR A 32 -14.75 7.62 -2.21
N LEU A 33 -13.87 8.52 -1.82
CA LEU A 33 -13.28 9.54 -2.67
C LEU A 33 -12.03 8.95 -3.35
N ASN A 34 -11.89 9.14 -4.66
CA ASN A 34 -10.65 8.80 -5.37
C ASN A 34 -9.57 9.87 -5.14
N TYR A 35 -8.31 9.55 -5.41
CA TYR A 35 -7.18 10.47 -5.29
C TYR A 35 -7.29 11.72 -6.20
N ASP A 36 -8.01 11.61 -7.31
CA ASP A 36 -8.31 12.73 -8.22
C ASP A 36 -9.47 13.61 -7.76
N GLY A 37 -10.08 13.30 -6.62
CA GLY A 37 -11.24 14.02 -6.08
C GLY A 37 -12.60 13.49 -6.57
N THR A 38 -12.65 12.44 -7.38
CA THR A 38 -13.93 11.83 -7.82
C THR A 38 -14.63 11.16 -6.64
N PRO A 39 -15.83 11.61 -6.24
CA PRO A 39 -16.55 11.04 -5.11
C PRO A 39 -17.39 9.83 -5.51
N ASP A 40 -17.83 9.07 -4.51
CA ASP A 40 -18.81 7.98 -4.64
C ASP A 40 -18.39 6.90 -5.64
N VAL A 41 -17.12 6.47 -5.56
CA VAL A 41 -16.54 5.38 -6.36
C VAL A 41 -16.01 4.27 -5.49
N GLY A 42 -15.91 3.06 -6.04
CA GLY A 42 -15.30 1.91 -5.37
C GLY A 42 -16.14 1.25 -4.30
N GLY A 43 -15.43 0.60 -3.37
CA GLY A 43 -15.96 -0.17 -2.26
C GLY A 43 -16.32 -1.61 -2.59
N LEU A 44 -15.95 -2.53 -1.70
CA LEU A 44 -16.21 -3.98 -1.86
C LEU A 44 -17.69 -4.28 -2.13
N ALA A 45 -18.62 -3.47 -1.55
CA ALA A 45 -20.04 -3.67 -1.75
C ALA A 45 -20.49 -3.51 -3.22
N ARG A 46 -19.86 -2.60 -3.99
CA ARG A 46 -20.08 -2.48 -5.44
C ARG A 46 -19.38 -3.59 -6.21
N CYS A 47 -18.13 -3.86 -5.87
CA CYS A 47 -17.36 -4.93 -6.50
C CYS A 47 -18.13 -6.26 -6.49
N VAL A 48 -18.72 -6.61 -5.37
CA VAL A 48 -19.49 -7.86 -5.22
C VAL A 48 -20.72 -7.91 -6.11
N THR A 49 -21.41 -6.80 -6.33
CA THR A 49 -22.53 -6.74 -7.27
C THR A 49 -22.08 -7.10 -8.68
N GLN A 50 -20.98 -6.54 -9.14
CA GLN A 50 -20.43 -6.82 -10.47
C GLN A 50 -19.82 -8.24 -10.55
N ILE A 51 -19.12 -8.70 -9.52
CA ILE A 51 -18.58 -10.07 -9.42
C ILE A 51 -19.74 -11.09 -9.60
N ARG A 52 -20.85 -10.89 -8.89
CA ARG A 52 -22.03 -11.77 -9.02
C ARG A 52 -22.61 -11.77 -10.43
N LYS A 53 -22.65 -10.61 -11.09
CA LYS A 53 -23.07 -10.49 -12.49
C LYS A 53 -22.16 -11.29 -13.41
N TRP A 54 -20.84 -11.16 -13.27
CA TRP A 54 -19.87 -11.89 -14.09
C TRP A 54 -19.91 -13.40 -13.83
N ARG A 55 -20.01 -13.84 -12.55
CA ARG A 55 -20.16 -15.26 -12.20
C ARG A 55 -21.44 -15.88 -12.76
N LYS A 56 -22.52 -15.10 -12.89
CA LYS A 56 -23.76 -15.55 -13.55
C LYS A 56 -23.55 -15.69 -15.07
N GLN A 57 -22.79 -14.81 -15.69
CA GLN A 57 -22.48 -14.84 -17.12
C GLN A 57 -21.51 -15.97 -17.45
N ASN A 58 -20.49 -16.17 -16.63
CA ASN A 58 -19.52 -17.27 -16.77
C ASN A 58 -19.28 -17.93 -15.40
N PRO A 59 -19.89 -19.11 -15.15
CA PRO A 59 -19.67 -19.84 -13.90
C PRO A 59 -18.24 -20.42 -13.79
N ASN A 60 -17.51 -20.60 -14.91
CA ASN A 60 -16.13 -21.03 -14.91
C ASN A 60 -15.24 -19.83 -14.50
N SER A 61 -15.33 -19.42 -13.25
CA SER A 61 -14.61 -18.24 -12.77
C SER A 61 -13.88 -18.48 -11.46
N ILE A 62 -12.71 -17.90 -11.36
CA ILE A 62 -11.84 -17.86 -10.17
C ILE A 62 -11.89 -16.43 -9.65
N LEU A 63 -12.07 -16.24 -8.34
CA LEU A 63 -12.07 -14.92 -7.71
C LEU A 63 -10.90 -14.83 -6.73
N ILE A 64 -10.01 -13.87 -6.96
CA ILE A 64 -8.84 -13.62 -6.11
C ILE A 64 -8.77 -12.15 -5.66
N ASP A 65 -8.06 -11.93 -4.56
CA ASP A 65 -7.58 -10.61 -4.18
C ASP A 65 -6.05 -10.56 -4.23
N VAL A 66 -5.47 -9.45 -4.68
CA VAL A 66 -4.02 -9.33 -4.93
C VAL A 66 -3.33 -8.52 -3.83
N GLY A 67 -3.86 -8.55 -2.60
CA GLY A 67 -3.21 -8.03 -1.40
C GLY A 67 -3.61 -6.60 -1.02
N ASP A 68 -3.09 -6.17 0.13
CA ASP A 68 -3.45 -4.92 0.80
C ASP A 68 -4.96 -4.83 1.07
N VAL A 69 -5.45 -5.86 1.76
CA VAL A 69 -6.89 -6.11 1.92
C VAL A 69 -7.54 -5.18 2.93
N TYR A 70 -6.91 -4.95 4.09
CA TYR A 70 -7.65 -4.47 5.25
C TYR A 70 -7.11 -3.22 5.96
N GLN A 71 -5.87 -2.81 5.72
CA GLN A 71 -5.35 -1.55 6.28
C GLN A 71 -5.85 -0.36 5.42
N GLY A 72 -6.22 0.77 6.02
CA GLY A 72 -6.57 2.02 5.31
C GLY A 72 -7.89 2.66 5.73
N THR A 73 -8.76 1.94 6.46
CA THR A 73 -9.99 2.51 7.03
C THR A 73 -10.09 2.27 8.53
N ASP A 74 -10.89 3.09 9.23
CA ASP A 74 -11.18 2.87 10.67
C ASP A 74 -11.78 1.48 10.93
N VAL A 75 -12.62 1.00 10.03
CA VAL A 75 -13.17 -0.37 10.13
C VAL A 75 -12.08 -1.43 10.02
N GLY A 76 -11.15 -1.26 9.08
CA GLY A 76 -9.99 -2.14 8.91
C GLY A 76 -9.14 -2.18 10.17
N LEU A 77 -8.79 -1.00 10.69
CA LEU A 77 -7.99 -0.83 11.91
C LEU A 77 -8.66 -1.47 13.12
N ARG A 78 -9.93 -1.14 13.40
CA ARG A 78 -10.67 -1.65 14.58
C ARG A 78 -10.86 -3.15 14.57
N THR A 79 -11.08 -3.71 13.41
CA THR A 79 -11.29 -5.16 13.27
C THR A 79 -9.99 -5.93 13.08
N ARG A 80 -8.85 -5.24 12.99
CA ARG A 80 -7.57 -5.84 12.61
C ARG A 80 -7.71 -6.73 11.38
N GLY A 81 -8.47 -6.26 10.38
CA GLY A 81 -8.72 -6.96 9.13
C GLY A 81 -9.73 -8.11 9.19
N SER A 82 -10.15 -8.57 10.38
CA SER A 82 -11.01 -9.76 10.51
C SER A 82 -12.33 -9.64 9.76
N LEU A 83 -12.93 -8.45 9.71
CA LEU A 83 -14.17 -8.23 8.95
C LEU A 83 -13.97 -8.45 7.45
N MET A 84 -12.87 -7.96 6.87
CA MET A 84 -12.60 -8.15 5.43
C MET A 84 -12.41 -9.63 5.11
N ILE A 85 -11.67 -10.38 5.95
CA ILE A 85 -11.50 -11.82 5.78
C ILE A 85 -12.84 -12.57 5.92
N ASP A 86 -13.71 -12.17 6.86
CA ASP A 86 -15.06 -12.75 6.96
C ASP A 86 -15.91 -12.49 5.73
N LEU A 87 -15.83 -11.29 5.16
CA LEU A 87 -16.49 -10.95 3.91
C LEU A 87 -15.93 -11.80 2.77
N PHE A 88 -14.62 -11.94 2.62
CA PHE A 88 -14.00 -12.79 1.62
C PHE A 88 -14.42 -14.26 1.75
N ASN A 89 -14.43 -14.81 2.97
CA ASN A 89 -14.92 -16.15 3.25
C ASN A 89 -16.38 -16.34 2.81
N HIS A 90 -17.24 -15.35 3.11
CA HIS A 90 -18.66 -15.39 2.75
C HIS A 90 -18.87 -15.27 1.22
N LEU A 91 -18.07 -14.45 0.56
CA LEU A 91 -18.13 -14.19 -0.88
C LEU A 91 -17.44 -15.30 -1.69
N ARG A 92 -16.82 -16.26 -1.00
CA ARG A 92 -16.12 -17.40 -1.59
C ARG A 92 -15.00 -16.93 -2.54
N PHE A 93 -14.09 -16.10 -2.02
CA PHE A 93 -12.85 -15.89 -2.71
C PHE A 93 -12.08 -17.20 -2.79
N ASP A 94 -11.43 -17.45 -3.92
CA ASP A 94 -10.70 -18.69 -4.17
C ASP A 94 -9.28 -18.63 -3.63
N ALA A 95 -8.70 -17.43 -3.55
CA ALA A 95 -7.44 -17.14 -2.90
C ALA A 95 -7.29 -15.66 -2.56
N TRP A 96 -6.35 -15.38 -1.69
CA TRP A 96 -5.86 -14.05 -1.37
C TRP A 96 -4.33 -14.05 -1.45
N ILE A 97 -3.74 -13.11 -2.16
CA ILE A 97 -2.28 -12.89 -2.25
C ILE A 97 -1.86 -11.95 -1.11
N VAL A 98 -0.72 -12.21 -0.50
CA VAL A 98 -0.18 -11.38 0.60
C VAL A 98 0.32 -10.05 0.05
N GLY A 99 -0.18 -8.93 0.56
CA GLY A 99 0.35 -7.60 0.34
C GLY A 99 1.30 -7.14 1.44
N ASN A 100 1.78 -5.90 1.37
CA ASN A 100 2.66 -5.38 2.41
C ASN A 100 1.87 -4.85 3.62
N HIS A 101 0.74 -4.22 3.42
CA HIS A 101 -0.07 -3.68 4.51
C HIS A 101 -0.76 -4.73 5.38
N GLU A 102 -0.64 -6.00 5.05
CA GLU A 102 -0.99 -7.11 5.95
C GLU A 102 -0.12 -7.14 7.21
N PHE A 103 1.04 -6.49 7.22
CA PHE A 103 2.00 -6.47 8.34
C PHE A 103 2.06 -5.15 9.11
N ASP A 104 1.25 -4.14 8.79
CA ASP A 104 1.28 -2.83 9.43
C ASP A 104 1.10 -2.89 10.96
N TRP A 105 0.39 -3.89 11.43
CA TRP A 105 0.14 -4.13 12.85
C TRP A 105 0.94 -5.28 13.44
N GLY A 106 2.02 -5.69 12.74
CA GLY A 106 2.87 -6.80 13.09
C GLY A 106 2.34 -8.16 12.63
N ILE A 107 3.09 -9.21 12.94
CA ILE A 107 2.84 -10.57 12.47
C ILE A 107 1.57 -11.20 13.08
N ASP A 108 1.24 -10.89 14.32
CA ASP A 108 0.15 -11.57 15.04
C ASP A 108 -1.23 -11.32 14.41
N PRO A 109 -1.62 -10.10 13.97
CA PRO A 109 -2.83 -9.88 13.19
C PRO A 109 -2.84 -10.61 11.86
N PHE A 110 -1.70 -10.71 11.17
CA PHE A 110 -1.59 -11.47 9.93
C PHE A 110 -1.81 -12.97 10.16
N VAL A 111 -1.17 -13.56 11.20
CA VAL A 111 -1.41 -14.95 11.61
C VAL A 111 -2.88 -15.19 11.89
N ALA A 112 -3.53 -14.30 12.64
CA ALA A 112 -4.95 -14.41 12.94
C ALA A 112 -5.83 -14.32 11.68
N ALA A 113 -5.46 -13.48 10.70
CA ALA A 113 -6.15 -13.39 9.42
C ALA A 113 -5.98 -14.66 8.58
N VAL A 114 -4.77 -15.23 8.53
CA VAL A 114 -4.49 -16.51 7.86
C VAL A 114 -5.28 -17.65 8.49
N ASP A 115 -5.31 -17.74 9.83
CA ASP A 115 -6.08 -18.76 10.53
C ASP A 115 -7.60 -18.63 10.28
N ARG A 116 -8.11 -17.41 10.29
CA ARG A 116 -9.53 -17.11 10.02
C ARG A 116 -9.93 -17.38 8.56
N SER A 117 -8.99 -17.32 7.63
CA SER A 117 -9.22 -17.52 6.20
C SER A 117 -9.69 -18.95 5.92
N ARG A 118 -10.77 -19.10 5.15
CA ARG A 118 -11.25 -20.37 4.60
C ARG A 118 -10.67 -20.66 3.21
N MET A 119 -10.06 -19.66 2.59
CA MET A 119 -9.36 -19.77 1.31
C MET A 119 -7.84 -19.84 1.53
N PRO A 120 -7.10 -20.44 0.62
CA PRO A 120 -5.65 -20.36 0.60
C PRO A 120 -5.14 -18.92 0.56
N VAL A 121 -4.03 -18.69 1.24
CA VAL A 121 -3.25 -17.45 1.18
C VAL A 121 -2.03 -17.71 0.31
N LEU A 122 -1.74 -16.86 -0.68
CA LEU A 122 -0.69 -17.13 -1.64
C LEU A 122 0.52 -16.20 -1.46
N ALA A 123 1.70 -16.79 -1.29
CA ALA A 123 2.98 -16.09 -1.22
C ALA A 123 4.14 -17.05 -1.51
N ALA A 124 4.40 -17.34 -2.80
CA ALA A 124 5.44 -18.27 -3.20
C ALA A 124 6.86 -17.85 -2.77
N ASN A 125 7.10 -16.55 -2.63
CA ASN A 125 8.40 -15.98 -2.22
C ASN A 125 8.50 -15.64 -0.74
N MET A 126 7.51 -16.01 0.09
CA MET A 126 7.58 -15.91 1.53
C MET A 126 8.18 -17.20 2.10
N SER A 127 9.13 -17.08 3.02
CA SER A 127 9.75 -18.22 3.72
C SER A 127 9.98 -17.89 5.19
N MET A 128 10.34 -18.92 5.97
CA MET A 128 10.85 -18.76 7.32
C MET A 128 12.29 -19.24 7.37
N GLU A 129 13.03 -18.80 8.37
CA GLU A 129 14.40 -19.25 8.60
C GLU A 129 14.44 -20.79 8.67
N GLY A 130 15.38 -21.39 7.93
CA GLY A 130 15.54 -22.83 7.83
C GLY A 130 14.48 -23.59 7.01
N ARG A 131 13.59 -22.88 6.29
CA ARG A 131 12.57 -23.48 5.39
C ARG A 131 12.64 -22.90 3.98
N GLU A 132 12.30 -23.72 3.01
CA GLU A 132 12.15 -23.26 1.62
C GLU A 132 10.93 -22.35 1.45
N ALA A 133 11.00 -21.44 0.48
CA ALA A 133 9.91 -20.52 0.18
C ALA A 133 8.62 -21.25 -0.20
N GLY A 134 7.49 -20.80 0.35
CA GLY A 134 6.17 -21.36 0.08
C GLY A 134 5.90 -22.73 0.72
N GLN A 135 6.84 -23.26 1.53
CA GLN A 135 6.70 -24.57 2.18
C GLN A 135 6.34 -24.45 3.67
N PHE A 136 5.04 -24.30 3.95
CA PHE A 136 4.48 -24.28 5.31
C PHE A 136 3.59 -25.49 5.57
N HIS A 137 4.02 -26.69 5.15
CA HIS A 137 3.17 -27.89 5.10
C HIS A 137 2.82 -28.52 6.46
N ASP A 138 3.43 -28.08 7.57
CA ASP A 138 3.02 -28.53 8.89
C ASP A 138 1.64 -27.92 9.22
N SER A 139 0.61 -28.78 9.35
CA SER A 139 -0.76 -28.35 9.67
C SER A 139 -0.91 -27.60 10.99
N ARG A 140 0.07 -27.72 11.89
CA ARG A 140 0.13 -27.01 13.16
C ARG A 140 0.83 -25.68 13.06
N HIS A 141 1.47 -25.39 11.90
CA HIS A 141 2.16 -24.14 11.70
C HIS A 141 1.15 -23.00 11.44
N PRO A 142 1.32 -21.80 12.02
CA PRO A 142 0.43 -20.67 11.80
C PRO A 142 0.21 -20.33 10.32
N PHE A 143 1.21 -20.57 9.47
CA PHE A 143 1.14 -20.33 8.02
C PHE A 143 0.82 -21.57 7.19
N SER A 144 0.24 -22.63 7.78
CA SER A 144 -0.10 -23.86 7.06
C SER A 144 -1.05 -23.65 5.86
N LYS A 145 -1.79 -22.56 5.85
CA LYS A 145 -2.66 -22.15 4.73
C LYS A 145 -1.95 -21.30 3.66
N VAL A 146 -0.73 -20.83 3.93
CA VAL A 146 0.09 -20.12 2.95
C VAL A 146 0.67 -21.10 1.97
N ARG A 147 0.47 -20.85 0.68
CA ARG A 147 0.86 -21.74 -0.41
C ARG A 147 1.49 -20.95 -1.56
N PRO A 148 2.32 -21.58 -2.39
CA PRO A 148 2.88 -20.91 -3.57
C PRO A 148 1.83 -20.66 -4.64
N TYR A 149 0.85 -21.57 -4.80
CA TYR A 149 -0.20 -21.47 -5.81
C TYR A 149 -1.45 -22.26 -5.43
N ILE A 150 -2.52 -22.03 -6.18
CA ILE A 150 -3.71 -22.88 -6.26
C ILE A 150 -3.90 -23.40 -7.68
N ILE A 151 -4.61 -24.53 -7.81
CA ILE A 151 -5.13 -25.00 -9.10
C ILE A 151 -6.65 -25.09 -9.00
N LYS A 152 -7.33 -24.56 -10.02
CA LYS A 152 -8.78 -24.70 -10.21
C LYS A 152 -9.07 -25.42 -11.52
N GLU A 153 -10.08 -26.27 -11.52
CA GLU A 153 -10.45 -27.06 -12.67
C GLU A 153 -11.88 -26.73 -13.13
N PHE A 154 -12.05 -26.49 -14.42
CA PHE A 154 -13.33 -26.26 -15.06
C PHE A 154 -13.34 -26.99 -16.40
N ALA A 155 -14.38 -27.83 -16.64
CA ALA A 155 -14.51 -28.61 -17.85
C ALA A 155 -13.25 -29.42 -18.21
N GLY A 156 -12.55 -29.96 -17.21
CA GLY A 156 -11.31 -30.72 -17.36
C GLY A 156 -10.07 -29.89 -17.70
N ILE A 157 -10.16 -28.56 -17.68
CA ILE A 157 -9.05 -27.62 -17.88
C ILE A 157 -8.60 -27.09 -16.52
N ARG A 158 -7.29 -27.18 -16.24
CA ARG A 158 -6.69 -26.83 -14.95
C ARG A 158 -5.87 -25.55 -15.08
N VAL A 159 -6.27 -24.52 -14.36
CA VAL A 159 -5.58 -23.22 -14.30
C VAL A 159 -4.91 -23.06 -12.95
N ALA A 160 -3.60 -22.83 -12.97
CA ALA A 160 -2.84 -22.49 -11.77
C ALA A 160 -2.72 -20.98 -11.61
N ILE A 161 -2.84 -20.50 -10.37
CA ILE A 161 -2.56 -19.13 -9.99
C ILE A 161 -1.46 -19.13 -8.95
N ILE A 162 -0.29 -18.63 -9.31
CA ILE A 162 0.85 -18.42 -8.41
C ILE A 162 0.68 -17.06 -7.76
N GLY A 163 0.85 -16.98 -6.43
CA GLY A 163 0.85 -15.72 -5.69
C GLY A 163 2.25 -15.34 -5.23
N ILE A 164 2.61 -14.07 -5.35
CA ILE A 164 3.85 -13.51 -4.81
C ILE A 164 3.59 -12.18 -4.14
N THR A 165 4.41 -11.85 -3.14
CA THR A 165 4.42 -10.53 -2.48
C THR A 165 5.68 -9.75 -2.82
N THR A 166 5.66 -8.44 -2.55
CA THR A 166 6.83 -7.58 -2.80
C THR A 166 8.02 -7.96 -1.92
N PRO A 167 9.24 -8.06 -2.47
CA PRO A 167 10.44 -8.28 -1.67
C PRO A 167 10.87 -7.05 -0.87
N GLY A 168 10.21 -5.89 -1.07
CA GLY A 168 10.44 -4.65 -0.31
C GLY A 168 10.13 -4.75 1.18
N MET A 169 9.34 -5.73 1.59
CA MET A 169 8.90 -5.98 2.96
C MET A 169 10.06 -5.89 3.99
N ARG A 170 11.17 -6.54 3.71
CA ARG A 170 12.35 -6.57 4.57
C ARG A 170 12.98 -5.19 4.83
N PHE A 171 12.70 -4.22 3.99
CA PHE A 171 13.22 -2.85 4.13
C PHE A 171 12.25 -1.94 4.86
N TRP A 172 10.95 -2.17 4.72
CA TRP A 172 9.92 -1.26 5.22
C TRP A 172 9.51 -1.55 6.66
N PHE A 173 9.52 -2.83 7.05
CA PHE A 173 9.06 -3.23 8.37
C PHE A 173 10.19 -3.36 9.38
N ARG A 174 9.85 -3.12 10.65
CA ARG A 174 10.73 -3.46 11.77
C ARG A 174 10.89 -4.98 11.83
N PRO A 175 12.07 -5.49 12.24
CA PRO A 175 12.27 -6.93 12.39
C PRO A 175 11.20 -7.60 13.27
N GLU A 176 10.74 -6.90 14.33
CA GLU A 176 9.72 -7.39 15.24
C GLU A 176 8.36 -7.60 14.58
N PHE A 177 8.05 -6.85 13.49
CA PHE A 177 6.77 -6.93 12.77
C PHE A 177 6.72 -8.11 11.82
N ILE A 178 7.84 -8.54 11.31
CA ILE A 178 7.94 -9.68 10.36
C ILE A 178 8.68 -10.88 10.95
N ARG A 179 9.34 -10.72 12.13
CA ARG A 179 10.08 -11.75 12.88
C ARG A 179 10.95 -12.63 11.97
N ASP A 180 10.73 -13.93 12.00
CA ASP A 180 11.52 -14.94 11.26
C ASP A 180 11.09 -15.08 9.79
N LEU A 181 10.19 -14.20 9.29
CA LEU A 181 9.76 -14.22 7.90
C LEU A 181 10.81 -13.59 6.99
N ASN A 182 11.08 -14.25 5.89
CA ASN A 182 11.89 -13.76 4.79
C ASN A 182 11.04 -13.60 3.53
N PHE A 183 11.28 -12.50 2.82
CA PHE A 183 10.64 -12.17 1.56
C PHE A 183 11.70 -12.20 0.46
N LEU A 184 11.76 -13.31 -0.26
CA LEU A 184 12.81 -13.56 -1.23
C LEU A 184 12.55 -12.80 -2.53
N TYR A 185 13.62 -12.55 -3.28
CA TYR A 185 13.48 -12.09 -4.66
C TYR A 185 12.72 -13.16 -5.47
N PRO A 186 11.70 -12.79 -6.25
CA PRO A 186 10.66 -13.75 -6.65
C PRO A 186 11.05 -14.73 -7.77
N VAL A 187 12.15 -14.51 -8.51
CA VAL A 187 12.49 -15.32 -9.72
C VAL A 187 12.56 -16.82 -9.43
N ASP A 188 13.41 -17.24 -8.49
CA ASP A 188 13.57 -18.67 -8.17
C ASP A 188 12.32 -19.29 -7.53
N PRO A 189 11.64 -18.64 -6.57
CA PRO A 189 10.36 -19.11 -6.05
C PRO A 189 9.29 -19.30 -7.13
N VAL A 190 9.17 -18.34 -8.06
CA VAL A 190 8.20 -18.42 -9.18
C VAL A 190 8.56 -19.58 -10.12
N ARG A 191 9.84 -19.74 -10.47
CA ARG A 191 10.30 -20.84 -11.33
C ARG A 191 9.90 -22.20 -10.74
N ARG A 192 10.20 -22.43 -9.47
CA ARG A 192 9.80 -23.67 -8.78
C ARG A 192 8.29 -23.86 -8.75
N ALA A 193 7.54 -22.78 -8.48
CA ALA A 193 6.08 -22.85 -8.47
C ALA A 193 5.48 -23.17 -9.85
N ILE A 194 6.06 -22.63 -10.93
CA ILE A 194 5.66 -22.97 -12.31
C ILE A 194 5.91 -24.44 -12.61
N GLU A 195 7.10 -24.95 -12.30
CA GLU A 195 7.48 -26.35 -12.52
C GLU A 195 6.54 -27.28 -11.76
N GLN A 196 6.28 -27.00 -10.48
CA GLN A 196 5.38 -27.81 -9.67
C GLN A 196 3.94 -27.74 -10.17
N ALA A 197 3.42 -26.56 -10.52
CA ALA A 197 2.07 -26.41 -11.06
C ALA A 197 1.88 -27.16 -12.39
N LYS A 198 2.90 -27.16 -13.25
CA LYS A 198 2.91 -27.97 -14.50
C LYS A 198 2.95 -29.46 -14.21
N HIS A 199 3.80 -29.89 -13.25
CA HIS A 199 3.85 -31.28 -12.79
C HIS A 199 2.50 -31.75 -12.23
N ASP A 200 1.81 -30.87 -11.48
CA ASP A 200 0.47 -31.11 -10.95
C ASP A 200 -0.63 -31.02 -12.02
N GLY A 201 -0.25 -30.86 -13.29
CA GLY A 201 -1.14 -30.96 -14.44
C GLY A 201 -1.86 -29.65 -14.81
N ALA A 202 -1.33 -28.49 -14.47
CA ALA A 202 -1.88 -27.22 -14.94
C ALA A 202 -1.75 -27.07 -16.46
N ASN A 203 -2.85 -26.72 -17.13
CA ASN A 203 -2.89 -26.42 -18.58
C ASN A 203 -2.45 -24.95 -18.87
N ALA A 204 -2.64 -24.06 -17.89
CA ALA A 204 -2.13 -22.69 -17.93
C ALA A 204 -1.72 -22.24 -16.54
N VAL A 205 -0.72 -21.35 -16.47
CA VAL A 205 -0.24 -20.73 -15.23
C VAL A 205 -0.36 -19.22 -15.37
N VAL A 206 -0.93 -18.55 -14.36
CA VAL A 206 -1.05 -17.10 -14.22
C VAL A 206 -0.30 -16.67 -12.98
N LEU A 207 0.44 -15.57 -13.05
CA LEU A 207 1.10 -14.97 -11.90
C LEU A 207 0.27 -13.80 -11.37
N ALA A 208 -0.07 -13.83 -10.08
CA ALA A 208 -0.66 -12.73 -9.36
C ALA A 208 0.31 -12.22 -8.30
N GLY A 209 0.74 -10.97 -8.42
CA GLY A 209 1.78 -10.42 -7.56
C GLY A 209 1.37 -9.10 -6.91
N HIS A 210 1.49 -9.02 -5.57
CA HIS A 210 1.37 -7.73 -4.90
C HIS A 210 2.64 -6.91 -5.10
N MET A 211 2.82 -6.45 -6.31
CA MET A 211 3.85 -5.54 -6.82
C MET A 211 3.39 -4.99 -8.15
N GLY A 212 3.90 -3.84 -8.57
CA GLY A 212 3.39 -3.15 -9.74
C GLY A 212 4.43 -2.87 -10.82
N LEU A 213 3.98 -2.12 -11.80
CA LEU A 213 4.81 -1.51 -12.82
C LEU A 213 5.23 -0.12 -12.37
N LYS A 214 6.49 0.24 -12.61
CA LYS A 214 6.99 1.59 -12.41
C LYS A 214 7.20 2.25 -13.76
N ASP A 215 6.28 3.14 -14.14
CA ASP A 215 6.28 3.75 -15.48
C ASP A 215 7.37 4.82 -15.67
N ARG A 216 7.90 5.39 -14.60
CA ARG A 216 8.90 6.45 -14.68
C ARG A 216 10.29 5.93 -14.34
N GLY A 217 11.15 5.86 -15.36
CA GLY A 217 12.56 5.54 -15.19
C GLY A 217 12.96 4.10 -15.52
N GLY A 218 12.06 3.32 -16.09
CA GLY A 218 12.40 2.15 -16.93
C GLY A 218 13.08 0.99 -16.25
N GLY A 219 12.95 0.78 -14.95
CA GLY A 219 13.58 -0.36 -14.30
C GLY A 219 12.77 -0.91 -13.14
N ASP A 220 12.96 -2.19 -12.88
CA ASP A 220 12.55 -2.81 -11.64
C ASP A 220 13.31 -2.17 -10.48
N ASP A 221 12.61 -1.95 -9.39
CA ASP A 221 13.24 -1.65 -8.11
C ASP A 221 13.07 -2.83 -7.14
N PHE A 222 13.64 -2.71 -5.95
CA PHE A 222 13.57 -3.79 -4.96
C PHE A 222 12.13 -4.17 -4.54
N ALA A 223 11.15 -3.34 -4.88
CA ALA A 223 9.74 -3.50 -4.51
C ALA A 223 8.85 -3.87 -5.71
N ASN A 224 9.20 -3.43 -6.90
CA ASN A 224 8.42 -3.55 -8.12
C ASN A 224 9.22 -4.27 -9.20
N THR A 225 9.24 -5.60 -9.13
CA THR A 225 10.06 -6.46 -10.00
C THR A 225 9.29 -7.05 -11.18
N LEU A 226 8.08 -6.52 -11.45
CA LEU A 226 7.17 -7.16 -12.39
C LEU A 226 7.66 -7.10 -13.83
N VAL A 227 8.35 -6.04 -14.25
CA VAL A 227 8.91 -5.92 -15.60
C VAL A 227 9.95 -7.01 -15.85
N GLY A 228 10.88 -7.22 -14.89
CA GLY A 228 11.86 -8.29 -14.96
C GLY A 228 11.21 -9.67 -14.99
N LEU A 229 10.15 -9.90 -14.20
CA LEU A 229 9.43 -11.16 -14.20
C LEU A 229 8.75 -11.47 -15.55
N THR A 230 8.21 -10.47 -16.26
CA THR A 230 7.67 -10.71 -17.61
C THR A 230 8.75 -11.08 -18.63
N SER A 231 9.99 -10.63 -18.42
CA SER A 231 11.13 -11.00 -19.27
C SER A 231 11.66 -12.38 -18.92
N GLU A 232 11.66 -12.74 -17.64
CA GLU A 232 12.16 -14.02 -17.14
C GLU A 232 11.21 -15.18 -17.42
N PHE A 233 9.89 -14.93 -17.46
CA PHE A 233 8.84 -15.93 -17.69
C PHE A 233 7.94 -15.55 -18.86
N PRO A 234 8.48 -15.46 -20.09
CA PRO A 234 7.72 -15.04 -21.27
C PRO A 234 6.65 -16.04 -21.73
N GLU A 235 6.66 -17.26 -21.15
CA GLU A 235 5.64 -18.27 -21.39
C GLU A 235 4.36 -18.06 -20.56
N LEU A 236 4.38 -17.21 -19.52
CA LEU A 236 3.19 -16.89 -18.75
C LEU A 236 2.31 -15.92 -19.54
N PRO A 237 1.03 -16.25 -19.79
CA PRO A 237 0.16 -15.41 -20.61
C PRO A 237 -0.26 -14.11 -19.91
N VAL A 238 -0.36 -14.12 -18.57
CA VAL A 238 -0.91 -13.02 -17.80
C VAL A 238 -0.19 -12.84 -16.46
N PHE A 239 0.04 -11.57 -16.13
CA PHE A 239 0.48 -11.10 -14.81
C PHE A 239 -0.59 -10.15 -14.23
N ILE A 240 -1.10 -10.44 -13.04
CA ILE A 240 -2.05 -9.61 -12.32
C ILE A 240 -1.27 -8.88 -11.22
N ALA A 241 -1.27 -7.55 -11.28
CA ALA A 241 -0.49 -6.67 -10.43
C ALA A 241 -1.31 -6.03 -9.29
N GLY A 242 -0.62 -5.47 -8.30
CA GLY A 242 -1.15 -4.67 -7.20
C GLY A 242 -0.14 -3.62 -6.73
N HIS A 243 -0.28 -3.14 -5.48
CA HIS A 243 0.69 -2.31 -4.76
C HIS A 243 0.84 -0.86 -5.25
N THR A 244 0.86 -0.61 -6.54
CA THR A 244 1.15 0.73 -7.09
C THR A 244 -0.09 1.58 -7.33
N HIS A 245 -1.28 1.09 -6.95
CA HIS A 245 -2.56 1.80 -7.09
C HIS A 245 -2.80 2.36 -8.50
N GLN A 246 -2.35 1.62 -9.53
CA GLN A 246 -2.50 2.03 -10.93
C GLN A 246 -3.69 1.33 -11.58
N LEU A 247 -4.37 2.04 -12.44
CA LEU A 247 -5.33 1.46 -13.36
C LEU A 247 -4.60 1.01 -14.64
N ILE A 248 -4.42 -0.30 -14.79
CA ILE A 248 -3.83 -0.92 -15.97
C ILE A 248 -4.82 -1.98 -16.48
N PRO A 249 -5.81 -1.61 -17.31
CA PRO A 249 -6.80 -2.57 -17.78
C PRO A 249 -6.17 -3.70 -18.60
N ARG A 250 -5.21 -3.34 -19.45
CA ARG A 250 -4.45 -4.26 -20.29
C ARG A 250 -3.21 -3.59 -20.84
N ARG A 251 -2.04 -4.13 -20.53
CA ARG A 251 -0.76 -3.69 -21.09
C ARG A 251 0.02 -4.90 -21.55
N PHE A 252 0.53 -4.85 -22.77
CA PHE A 252 1.43 -5.88 -23.28
C PHE A 252 2.86 -5.56 -22.88
N LEU A 253 3.51 -6.50 -22.20
CA LEU A 253 4.94 -6.49 -21.90
C LEU A 253 5.52 -7.84 -22.33
N ASN A 254 6.54 -7.80 -23.17
CA ASN A 254 7.10 -9.00 -23.78
C ASN A 254 5.98 -9.81 -24.47
N ASN A 255 5.72 -11.05 -24.06
CA ASN A 255 4.65 -11.87 -24.63
C ASN A 255 3.41 -11.97 -23.72
N SER A 256 3.36 -11.18 -22.65
CA SER A 256 2.37 -11.32 -21.59
C SER A 256 1.44 -10.11 -21.52
N ILE A 257 0.22 -10.34 -21.05
CA ILE A 257 -0.69 -9.28 -20.61
C ILE A 257 -0.38 -8.96 -19.15
N VAL A 258 -0.21 -7.68 -18.82
CA VAL A 258 -0.20 -7.18 -17.45
C VAL A 258 -1.46 -6.39 -17.21
N THR A 259 -2.14 -6.66 -16.06
CA THR A 259 -3.35 -5.95 -15.62
C THR A 259 -3.26 -5.60 -14.14
N GLN A 260 -3.81 -4.44 -13.76
CA GLN A 260 -3.96 -4.00 -12.36
C GLN A 260 -5.26 -3.23 -12.21
N ALA A 261 -6.02 -3.55 -11.18
CA ALA A 261 -7.38 -3.04 -10.98
C ALA A 261 -7.44 -1.85 -10.00
N ASP A 262 -6.51 -0.89 -10.13
CA ASP A 262 -6.53 0.33 -9.32
C ASP A 262 -6.42 0.05 -7.79
N HIS A 263 -7.22 0.73 -6.96
CA HIS A 263 -7.26 0.61 -5.50
C HIS A 263 -8.68 0.84 -4.96
N PHE A 264 -8.93 0.58 -3.66
CA PHE A 264 -10.20 0.83 -2.94
C PHE A 264 -11.44 0.20 -3.59
N GLY A 265 -11.24 -0.77 -4.51
CA GLY A 265 -12.33 -1.33 -5.30
C GLY A 265 -12.94 -0.33 -6.28
N ILE A 266 -12.24 0.76 -6.64
CA ILE A 266 -12.67 1.74 -7.65
C ILE A 266 -12.81 1.06 -9.01
N HIS A 267 -11.90 0.15 -9.32
CA HIS A 267 -12.03 -0.77 -10.44
C HIS A 267 -11.95 -2.21 -9.95
N ILE A 268 -12.54 -3.11 -10.71
CA ILE A 268 -12.33 -4.55 -10.58
C ILE A 268 -11.85 -5.11 -11.90
N GLY A 269 -10.95 -6.08 -11.82
CA GLY A 269 -10.34 -6.69 -13.01
C GLY A 269 -10.99 -8.01 -13.39
N LYS A 270 -10.94 -8.29 -14.68
CA LYS A 270 -11.33 -9.57 -15.27
C LYS A 270 -10.31 -9.98 -16.32
N VAL A 271 -9.82 -11.21 -16.21
CA VAL A 271 -8.97 -11.87 -17.20
C VAL A 271 -9.76 -13.06 -17.76
N ASP A 272 -9.92 -13.11 -19.07
CA ASP A 272 -10.56 -14.23 -19.76
C ASP A 272 -9.49 -15.08 -20.48
N LEU A 273 -9.34 -16.34 -20.06
CA LEU A 273 -8.48 -17.34 -20.66
C LEU A 273 -9.35 -18.26 -21.54
N ARG A 274 -9.10 -18.29 -22.84
CA ARG A 274 -9.82 -19.12 -23.81
C ARG A 274 -9.02 -20.34 -24.17
N PHE A 275 -9.63 -21.50 -24.02
CA PHE A 275 -9.02 -22.79 -24.30
C PHE A 275 -9.76 -23.50 -25.41
N ASP A 276 -9.03 -24.24 -26.21
CA ASP A 276 -9.58 -25.30 -27.04
C ASP A 276 -9.97 -26.47 -26.11
N ARG A 277 -11.21 -26.94 -26.23
CA ARG A 277 -11.77 -27.93 -25.28
C ARG A 277 -11.05 -29.27 -25.37
N ASP A 278 -10.76 -29.74 -26.59
CA ASP A 278 -10.23 -31.08 -26.82
C ASP A 278 -8.75 -31.17 -26.47
N SER A 279 -7.96 -30.23 -26.97
CA SER A 279 -6.53 -30.19 -26.70
C SER A 279 -6.17 -29.59 -25.37
N LYS A 280 -7.10 -28.91 -24.69
CA LYS A 280 -6.92 -28.14 -23.44
C LYS A 280 -5.84 -27.05 -23.54
N ARG A 281 -5.48 -26.64 -24.74
CA ARG A 281 -4.48 -25.61 -25.00
C ARG A 281 -5.09 -24.23 -24.88
N LEU A 282 -4.36 -23.33 -24.25
CA LEU A 282 -4.69 -21.91 -24.24
C LEU A 282 -4.55 -21.35 -25.67
N ILE A 283 -5.64 -20.82 -26.22
CA ILE A 283 -5.71 -20.26 -27.59
C ILE A 283 -5.88 -18.74 -27.60
N GLY A 284 -6.09 -18.12 -26.44
CA GLY A 284 -6.14 -16.68 -26.33
C GLY A 284 -6.40 -16.22 -24.91
N CYS A 285 -5.99 -15.00 -24.63
CA CYS A 285 -6.28 -14.33 -23.36
C CYS A 285 -6.63 -12.86 -23.59
N ASP A 286 -7.43 -12.30 -22.69
CA ASP A 286 -7.79 -10.88 -22.67
C ASP A 286 -7.94 -10.40 -21.23
N ALA A 287 -7.80 -9.09 -21.00
CA ALA A 287 -7.97 -8.48 -19.70
C ALA A 287 -8.70 -7.14 -19.81
N SER A 288 -9.46 -6.81 -18.78
CA SER A 288 -10.20 -5.56 -18.66
C SER A 288 -10.39 -5.16 -17.21
N CYS A 289 -10.60 -3.87 -16.96
CA CYS A 289 -11.02 -3.34 -15.65
C CYS A 289 -12.34 -2.57 -15.82
N GLU A 290 -13.26 -2.75 -14.88
CA GLU A 290 -14.57 -2.07 -14.88
C GLU A 290 -14.66 -1.12 -13.69
N LEU A 291 -15.12 0.12 -13.95
CA LEU A 291 -15.28 1.17 -12.94
C LEU A 291 -16.50 0.87 -12.05
N MET A 292 -16.30 0.92 -10.75
CA MET A 292 -17.33 0.76 -9.73
C MET A 292 -17.86 2.12 -9.28
N ASP A 293 -18.69 2.75 -10.08
CA ASP A 293 -19.37 4.00 -9.75
C ASP A 293 -20.85 3.79 -9.36
N LYS A 294 -21.60 4.89 -9.24
CA LYS A 294 -23.02 4.89 -8.85
C LYS A 294 -23.95 4.06 -9.75
N ARG A 295 -23.54 3.68 -10.96
CA ARG A 295 -24.29 2.80 -11.87
C ARG A 295 -24.33 1.36 -11.35
N VAL A 296 -23.38 1.00 -10.49
CA VAL A 296 -23.32 -0.31 -9.84
C VAL A 296 -23.90 -0.21 -8.43
N GLY A 297 -25.00 -0.91 -8.17
CA GLY A 297 -25.65 -0.90 -6.87
C GLY A 297 -24.82 -1.56 -5.77
N LEU A 298 -25.03 -1.13 -4.54
CA LEU A 298 -24.37 -1.72 -3.37
C LEU A 298 -24.96 -3.11 -3.05
N ASN A 299 -24.11 -4.06 -2.73
CA ASN A 299 -24.53 -5.41 -2.36
C ASN A 299 -25.09 -5.47 -0.93
N HIS A 300 -26.37 -5.75 -0.78
CA HIS A 300 -27.06 -5.80 0.52
C HIS A 300 -26.48 -6.81 1.50
N THR A 301 -25.95 -7.92 1.02
CA THR A 301 -25.34 -8.94 1.91
C THR A 301 -24.05 -8.41 2.54
N VAL A 302 -23.21 -7.73 1.76
CA VAL A 302 -22.00 -7.07 2.29
C VAL A 302 -22.38 -6.01 3.31
N LEU A 303 -23.32 -5.12 2.97
CA LEU A 303 -23.76 -4.06 3.88
C LEU A 303 -24.37 -4.61 5.18
N SER A 304 -25.20 -5.64 5.09
CA SER A 304 -25.81 -6.26 6.28
C SER A 304 -24.77 -6.86 7.22
N ARG A 305 -23.75 -7.52 6.68
CA ARG A 305 -22.68 -8.13 7.47
C ARG A 305 -21.75 -7.11 8.10
N ALA A 306 -21.51 -5.99 7.43
CA ALA A 306 -20.64 -4.92 7.93
C ALA A 306 -21.37 -3.88 8.80
N ARG A 307 -22.71 -3.92 8.87
CA ARG A 307 -23.57 -2.87 9.44
C ARG A 307 -23.11 -2.36 10.81
N SER A 308 -22.87 -3.26 11.76
CA SER A 308 -22.49 -2.89 13.13
C SER A 308 -21.12 -2.22 13.17
N HIS A 309 -20.16 -2.73 12.40
CA HIS A 309 -18.81 -2.16 12.32
C HIS A 309 -18.81 -0.79 11.63
N LEU A 310 -19.59 -0.63 10.55
CA LEU A 310 -19.74 0.63 9.84
C LEU A 310 -20.39 1.70 10.73
N ALA A 311 -21.43 1.35 11.50
CA ALA A 311 -22.09 2.29 12.43
C ALA A 311 -21.15 2.75 13.55
N ILE A 312 -20.30 1.86 14.08
CA ILE A 312 -19.27 2.25 15.08
C ILE A 312 -18.24 3.17 14.42
N SER A 313 -17.77 2.84 13.24
CA SER A 313 -16.80 3.65 12.50
C SER A 313 -17.36 5.04 12.19
N GLU A 314 -18.58 5.15 11.70
CA GLU A 314 -19.25 6.43 11.44
C GLU A 314 -19.27 7.33 12.68
N LYS A 315 -19.63 6.75 13.84
CA LYS A 315 -19.64 7.47 15.11
C LYS A 315 -18.25 7.97 15.49
N VAL A 316 -17.21 7.15 15.35
CA VAL A 316 -15.84 7.50 15.71
C VAL A 316 -15.25 8.51 14.74
N MET A 317 -15.44 8.30 13.46
CA MET A 317 -14.95 9.22 12.44
C MET A 317 -15.64 10.58 12.51
N GLY A 318 -16.92 10.62 12.93
CA GLY A 318 -17.68 11.85 13.18
C GLY A 318 -17.39 12.54 14.52
N GLU A 319 -16.56 11.96 15.40
CA GLU A 319 -16.24 12.56 16.71
C GLU A 319 -15.56 13.91 16.54
N PRO A 320 -16.12 15.00 17.13
CA PRO A 320 -15.47 16.31 17.09
C PRO A 320 -14.25 16.31 18.01
N ILE A 321 -13.12 16.76 17.48
CA ILE A 321 -11.83 16.79 18.20
C ILE A 321 -11.34 18.20 18.52
N GLY A 322 -11.81 19.20 17.79
CA GLY A 322 -11.40 20.60 17.98
C GLY A 322 -11.88 21.48 16.82
N GLU A 323 -11.22 22.61 16.66
CA GLU A 323 -11.54 23.62 15.65
C GLU A 323 -10.27 24.24 15.07
N LEU A 324 -10.28 24.53 13.76
CA LEU A 324 -9.32 25.45 13.14
C LEU A 324 -9.92 26.85 13.09
N ALA A 325 -9.22 27.85 13.64
CA ALA A 325 -9.70 29.23 13.66
C ALA A 325 -9.65 29.90 12.27
N GLU A 326 -8.84 29.36 11.38
CA GLU A 326 -8.60 29.94 10.04
C GLU A 326 -8.22 28.85 9.03
N THR A 327 -8.19 29.18 7.72
CA THR A 327 -7.76 28.24 6.68
C THR A 327 -6.29 27.90 6.82
N PHE A 328 -5.95 26.61 6.83
CA PHE A 328 -4.57 26.09 6.78
C PHE A 328 -4.22 25.69 5.36
N ARG A 329 -3.20 26.32 4.80
CA ARG A 329 -2.75 26.10 3.42
C ARG A 329 -1.84 24.87 3.34
N VAL A 330 -2.00 24.10 2.26
CA VAL A 330 -1.14 22.94 1.94
C VAL A 330 0.08 23.33 1.08
N ARG A 331 0.11 24.57 0.57
CA ARG A 331 1.26 25.10 -0.17
C ARG A 331 1.76 26.38 0.47
N SER A 332 3.07 26.51 0.57
CA SER A 332 3.75 27.74 0.91
C SER A 332 4.14 28.47 -0.38
N ASN A 333 4.06 29.79 -0.38
CA ASN A 333 4.58 30.63 -1.47
C ASN A 333 6.09 30.87 -1.34
N THR A 334 6.71 30.29 -0.32
CA THR A 334 8.13 30.43 0.03
C THR A 334 8.76 29.04 0.16
N ASN A 335 10.05 28.97 0.42
CA ASN A 335 10.75 27.71 0.77
C ASN A 335 10.46 27.27 2.22
N GLN A 336 9.53 27.90 2.91
CA GLN A 336 9.10 27.56 4.27
C GLN A 336 8.03 26.46 4.24
N PRO A 337 7.89 25.69 5.33
CA PRO A 337 6.79 24.74 5.47
C PRO A 337 5.41 25.38 5.28
N SER A 338 4.47 24.64 4.71
CA SER A 338 3.07 25.05 4.63
C SER A 338 2.40 25.04 6.01
N ASP A 339 1.23 25.69 6.13
CA ASP A 339 0.49 25.72 7.40
C ASP A 339 0.15 24.30 7.90
N VAL A 340 -0.18 23.37 7.00
CA VAL A 340 -0.53 21.99 7.37
C VAL A 340 0.71 21.19 7.77
N GLU A 341 1.85 21.37 7.11
CA GLU A 341 3.12 20.74 7.51
C GLU A 341 3.56 21.22 8.90
N MET A 342 3.45 22.54 9.16
CA MET A 342 3.71 23.10 10.48
C MET A 342 2.82 22.48 11.55
N LEU A 343 1.51 22.34 11.27
CA LEU A 343 0.55 21.70 12.18
C LEU A 343 0.95 20.25 12.51
N ILE A 344 1.30 19.46 11.50
CA ILE A 344 1.76 18.08 11.68
C ILE A 344 3.06 18.03 12.49
N GLY A 345 4.03 18.90 12.16
CA GLY A 345 5.31 18.97 12.87
C GLY A 345 5.16 19.32 14.35
N MET A 346 4.28 20.27 14.67
CA MET A 346 3.97 20.63 16.05
C MET A 346 3.30 19.50 16.82
N ALA A 347 2.32 18.83 16.20
CA ALA A 347 1.62 17.70 16.80
C ALA A 347 2.57 16.53 17.12
N ILE A 348 3.47 16.19 16.20
CA ILE A 348 4.48 15.15 16.40
C ILE A 348 5.46 15.56 17.51
N SER A 349 5.99 16.79 17.46
CA SER A 349 6.96 17.29 18.45
C SER A 349 6.37 17.32 19.86
N GLU A 350 5.11 17.75 19.99
CA GLU A 350 4.40 17.79 21.28
C GLU A 350 4.14 16.38 21.81
N SER A 351 3.68 15.46 20.94
CA SER A 351 3.43 14.07 21.32
C SER A 351 4.70 13.34 21.78
N LEU A 352 5.83 13.59 21.12
CA LEU A 352 7.13 13.04 21.53
C LEU A 352 7.61 13.63 22.85
N ARG A 353 7.47 14.94 23.03
CA ARG A 353 7.87 15.64 24.26
C ARG A 353 7.14 15.10 25.48
N GLU A 354 5.85 14.83 25.38
CA GLU A 354 5.05 14.22 26.47
C GLU A 354 5.54 12.83 26.86
N ARG A 355 6.21 12.15 25.93
CA ARG A 355 6.84 10.85 26.15
C ARG A 355 8.33 10.94 26.50
N GLY A 356 8.81 12.15 26.82
CA GLY A 356 10.18 12.39 27.25
C GLY A 356 11.20 12.52 26.14
N THR A 357 10.77 12.52 24.86
CA THR A 357 11.67 12.67 23.71
C THR A 357 11.60 14.11 23.17
N LYS A 358 12.74 14.81 23.19
CA LYS A 358 12.88 16.14 22.57
C LYS A 358 13.43 15.99 21.15
N VAL A 359 12.82 16.69 20.21
CA VAL A 359 13.31 16.79 18.83
C VAL A 359 13.59 18.25 18.47
N GLU A 360 14.62 18.47 17.66
CA GLU A 360 14.96 19.78 17.13
C GLU A 360 14.23 20.06 15.81
N GLY A 361 13.82 19.00 15.10
CA GLY A 361 13.06 19.14 13.86
C GLY A 361 12.18 17.96 13.53
N VAL A 362 11.28 18.18 12.58
CA VAL A 362 10.41 17.14 12.01
C VAL A 362 10.53 17.19 10.49
N PHE A 363 10.89 16.07 9.87
CA PHE A 363 10.90 15.93 8.42
C PHE A 363 9.60 15.20 8.00
N HIS A 364 8.71 15.93 7.36
CA HIS A 364 7.39 15.40 6.96
C HIS A 364 6.88 16.09 5.71
N GLY A 365 6.01 15.43 4.96
CA GLY A 365 5.30 15.99 3.81
C GLY A 365 3.80 15.75 3.90
N LEU A 366 3.09 16.21 2.86
CA LEU A 366 1.65 16.06 2.73
C LEU A 366 1.31 15.00 1.70
N PHE A 367 0.21 14.29 1.93
CA PHE A 367 -0.39 13.43 0.93
C PHE A 367 -1.19 14.25 -0.10
N ASP A 368 -2.11 15.12 0.37
CA ASP A 368 -2.81 16.07 -0.48
C ASP A 368 -2.10 17.44 -0.45
N THR A 369 -1.62 17.86 -1.62
CA THR A 369 -0.97 19.17 -1.84
C THR A 369 -1.86 20.15 -2.62
N THR A 370 -3.14 19.84 -2.80
CA THR A 370 -4.07 20.59 -3.64
C THR A 370 -5.16 21.29 -2.86
N HIS A 371 -5.70 20.67 -1.82
CA HIS A 371 -6.85 21.16 -1.09
C HIS A 371 -6.46 21.70 0.30
N ASN A 372 -6.68 22.98 0.52
CA ASN A 372 -6.48 23.62 1.81
C ASN A 372 -7.48 23.09 2.85
N VAL A 373 -7.06 23.06 4.12
CA VAL A 373 -7.94 22.68 5.21
C VAL A 373 -8.74 23.89 5.68
N ALA A 374 -10.06 23.85 5.50
CA ALA A 374 -10.97 24.95 5.82
C ALA A 374 -11.05 25.20 7.35
N PRO A 375 -11.42 26.43 7.80
CA PRO A 375 -11.66 26.72 9.21
C PRO A 375 -12.91 26.00 9.74
N GLY A 376 -13.12 26.07 11.06
CA GLY A 376 -14.26 25.49 11.77
C GLY A 376 -13.98 24.14 12.41
N ARG A 377 -15.05 23.52 12.92
CA ARG A 377 -15.00 22.24 13.64
C ARG A 377 -14.31 21.16 12.83
N LYS A 378 -13.46 20.38 13.49
CA LYS A 378 -12.73 19.23 12.93
C LYS A 378 -13.14 17.94 13.64
N THR A 379 -13.23 16.89 12.88
CA THR A 379 -13.53 15.53 13.33
C THR A 379 -12.33 14.62 13.15
N VAL A 380 -12.42 13.41 13.66
CA VAL A 380 -11.42 12.36 13.40
C VAL A 380 -11.26 12.14 11.89
N ALA A 381 -12.38 12.13 11.13
CA ALA A 381 -12.34 11.96 9.67
C ALA A 381 -11.52 13.06 8.96
N ASP A 382 -11.59 14.31 9.43
CA ASP A 382 -10.79 15.39 8.84
C ASP A 382 -9.28 15.12 8.99
N VAL A 383 -8.85 14.56 10.12
CA VAL A 383 -7.44 14.18 10.32
C VAL A 383 -7.05 12.99 9.44
N TRP A 384 -7.95 12.01 9.25
CA TRP A 384 -7.70 10.90 8.33
C TRP A 384 -7.55 11.38 6.87
N ASN A 385 -8.25 12.43 6.47
CA ASN A 385 -8.06 13.04 5.14
C ASN A 385 -6.70 13.76 5.02
N ILE A 386 -6.17 14.33 6.12
CA ILE A 386 -4.84 14.96 6.14
C ILE A 386 -3.72 13.90 6.14
N LEU A 387 -3.89 12.83 6.93
CA LEU A 387 -2.94 11.75 7.14
C LEU A 387 -3.62 10.39 6.89
N PRO A 388 -3.84 10.00 5.62
CA PRO A 388 -4.63 8.81 5.28
C PRO A 388 -3.94 7.49 5.63
N TYR A 389 -2.60 7.49 5.72
CA TYR A 389 -1.82 6.28 5.99
C TYR A 389 -1.37 6.19 7.44
N GLU A 390 -1.26 4.97 7.93
CA GLU A 390 -0.72 4.67 9.25
C GLU A 390 0.81 4.70 9.21
N ASN A 391 1.39 5.71 9.81
CA ASN A 391 2.83 5.86 9.92
C ASN A 391 3.21 6.09 11.39
N TYR A 392 4.14 5.30 11.88
CA TYR A 392 4.75 5.52 13.19
C TYR A 392 5.82 6.61 13.10
N VAL A 393 6.06 7.26 14.23
CA VAL A 393 7.13 8.25 14.35
C VAL A 393 8.45 7.53 14.61
N VAL A 394 9.48 7.96 13.90
CA VAL A 394 10.87 7.50 14.04
C VAL A 394 11.74 8.70 14.35
N THR A 395 12.66 8.61 15.31
CA THR A 395 13.67 9.65 15.54
C THR A 395 15.07 9.14 15.22
N GLY A 396 15.92 10.05 14.76
CA GLY A 396 17.34 9.77 14.53
C GLY A 396 18.19 11.01 14.80
N GLU A 397 19.44 10.80 15.21
CA GLU A 397 20.46 11.83 15.39
C GLU A 397 21.25 12.01 14.09
N LEU A 398 21.11 13.16 13.44
CA LEU A 398 21.76 13.48 12.18
C LEU A 398 22.68 14.70 12.33
N THR A 399 23.84 14.65 11.70
CA THR A 399 24.71 15.82 11.54
C THR A 399 24.09 16.84 10.58
N PRO A 400 24.52 18.13 10.63
CA PRO A 400 24.07 19.13 9.66
C PRO A 400 24.33 18.71 8.20
N ASP A 401 25.46 18.06 7.93
CA ASP A 401 25.82 17.62 6.58
C ASP A 401 24.90 16.46 6.10
N GLU A 402 24.57 15.52 6.98
CA GLU A 402 23.61 14.46 6.69
C GLU A 402 22.20 15.03 6.42
N LEU A 403 21.77 16.04 7.19
CA LEU A 403 20.51 16.73 6.93
C LEU A 403 20.53 17.44 5.56
N CYS A 404 21.63 18.06 5.17
CA CYS A 404 21.78 18.63 3.84
C CYS A 404 21.64 17.57 2.75
N LEU A 405 22.25 16.39 2.93
CA LEU A 405 22.15 15.27 1.98
C LEU A 405 20.69 14.78 1.84
N VAL A 406 19.96 14.64 2.95
CA VAL A 406 18.53 14.24 2.94
C VAL A 406 17.68 15.29 2.21
N MET A 407 17.90 16.57 2.48
CA MET A 407 17.17 17.64 1.78
C MET A 407 17.48 17.69 0.28
N GLU A 408 18.72 17.46 -0.11
CA GLU A 408 19.11 17.39 -1.52
C GLU A 408 18.53 16.17 -2.24
N GLU A 409 18.48 15.02 -1.56
CA GLU A 409 17.80 13.82 -2.06
C GLU A 409 16.31 14.09 -2.31
N MET A 410 15.64 14.77 -1.37
CA MET A 410 14.25 15.19 -1.51
C MET A 410 14.04 16.08 -2.75
N TYR A 411 14.88 17.11 -2.97
CA TYR A 411 14.75 17.97 -4.14
C TYR A 411 14.97 17.19 -5.45
N ALA A 412 15.89 16.25 -5.46
CA ALA A 412 16.15 15.41 -6.63
C ALA A 412 14.99 14.46 -6.97
N ALA A 413 14.25 14.01 -5.96
CA ALA A 413 13.11 13.09 -6.13
C ALA A 413 11.81 13.77 -6.57
N PHE A 414 11.70 15.10 -6.54
CA PHE A 414 10.43 15.84 -6.72
C PHE A 414 9.31 15.43 -5.76
N ASP A 415 9.68 14.98 -4.57
CA ASP A 415 8.73 14.57 -3.56
C ASP A 415 8.85 15.50 -2.35
N PRO A 416 8.14 16.63 -2.35
CA PRO A 416 8.35 17.70 -1.40
C PRO A 416 8.05 17.26 0.03
N ARG A 417 9.02 17.48 0.89
CA ARG A 417 8.95 17.40 2.35
C ARG A 417 9.45 18.71 2.93
N SER A 418 9.03 19.01 4.14
CA SER A 418 9.57 20.13 4.89
C SER A 418 10.37 19.64 6.09
N LEU A 419 11.47 20.30 6.36
CA LEU A 419 12.21 20.16 7.61
C LEU A 419 11.74 21.25 8.58
N ILE A 420 10.70 20.94 9.34
CA ILE A 420 10.08 21.85 10.32
C ILE A 420 11.06 22.02 11.48
N GLY A 421 11.27 23.26 11.94
CA GLY A 421 12.25 23.59 12.99
C GLY A 421 13.58 24.12 12.46
N PHE A 422 13.75 24.21 11.14
CA PHE A 422 14.96 24.71 10.50
C PHE A 422 14.66 25.71 9.39
N ASP A 423 15.52 26.71 9.27
CA ASP A 423 15.60 27.58 8.09
C ASP A 423 16.55 26.95 7.08
N VAL A 424 16.03 26.56 5.93
CA VAL A 424 16.81 25.92 4.87
C VAL A 424 16.95 26.89 3.70
N ARG A 425 18.19 27.29 3.39
CA ARG A 425 18.49 28.10 2.21
C ARG A 425 19.13 27.25 1.13
N THR A 426 18.70 27.46 -0.10
CA THR A 426 19.14 26.67 -1.24
C THR A 426 19.62 27.54 -2.40
N THR A 427 20.44 26.97 -3.27
CA THR A 427 20.82 27.54 -4.57
C THR A 427 20.47 26.55 -5.67
N GLY A 428 20.40 27.02 -6.92
CA GLY A 428 19.97 26.21 -8.05
C GLY A 428 18.44 26.01 -8.10
N ALA A 429 17.99 25.20 -9.03
CA ALA A 429 16.58 24.93 -9.26
C ALA A 429 16.30 23.45 -9.59
N GLY A 430 15.06 23.01 -9.34
CA GLY A 430 14.60 21.65 -9.66
C GLY A 430 15.47 20.58 -8.99
N LYS A 431 15.84 19.55 -9.74
CA LYS A 431 16.64 18.41 -9.26
C LYS A 431 18.09 18.77 -8.87
N GLN A 432 18.59 19.91 -9.34
CA GLN A 432 19.97 20.38 -9.07
C GLN A 432 20.03 21.33 -7.88
N ARG A 433 18.95 21.47 -7.13
CA ARG A 433 18.91 22.34 -5.95
C ARG A 433 19.87 21.81 -4.88
N LYS A 434 20.70 22.70 -4.36
CA LYS A 434 21.70 22.42 -3.32
C LYS A 434 21.41 23.22 -2.06
N VAL A 435 21.64 22.64 -0.89
CA VAL A 435 21.52 23.30 0.40
C VAL A 435 22.81 24.10 0.66
N ILE A 436 22.68 25.41 0.88
CA ILE A 436 23.80 26.31 1.21
C ILE A 436 23.82 26.71 2.68
N SER A 437 22.69 26.59 3.37
CA SER A 437 22.57 26.87 4.80
C SER A 437 21.41 26.10 5.38
N LEU A 438 21.62 25.51 6.55
CA LEU A 438 20.63 24.82 7.36
C LEU A 438 20.86 25.25 8.82
N VAL A 439 19.90 26.03 9.36
CA VAL A 439 20.02 26.64 10.69
C VAL A 439 18.75 26.35 11.47
N PRO A 440 18.84 25.84 12.73
CA PRO A 440 17.67 25.74 13.59
C PRO A 440 17.03 27.12 13.76
N ASN A 441 15.71 27.19 13.58
CA ASN A 441 14.97 28.46 13.74
C ASN A 441 14.49 28.68 15.19
N ASN A 442 14.86 27.79 16.11
CA ASN A 442 14.60 27.94 17.53
C ASN A 442 15.63 28.86 18.19
N SER A 443 15.17 29.99 18.76
CA SER A 443 15.99 30.98 19.46
C SER A 443 16.77 30.44 20.68
N GLN A 444 16.41 29.27 21.18
CA GLN A 444 17.10 28.60 22.29
C GLN A 444 18.29 27.72 21.83
N ILE A 445 18.36 27.38 20.54
CA ILE A 445 19.52 26.65 19.97
C ILE A 445 20.47 27.69 19.38
N ARG A 446 21.20 28.38 20.26
CA ARG A 446 22.15 29.47 19.84
C ARG A 446 23.45 28.96 19.26
N GLU A 447 23.82 27.71 19.54
CA GLU A 447 25.06 27.09 19.08
C GLU A 447 24.78 25.98 18.08
N ARG A 448 25.64 25.93 17.04
CA ARG A 448 25.62 24.83 16.08
C ARG A 448 25.97 23.53 16.82
N ARG A 449 25.08 22.57 16.83
CA ARG A 449 25.28 21.25 17.42
C ARG A 449 25.97 20.33 16.44
N GLU A 450 26.70 19.35 16.97
CA GLU A 450 27.29 18.29 16.17
C GLU A 450 26.21 17.43 15.50
N LYS A 451 25.15 17.14 16.24
CA LYS A 451 23.97 16.39 15.76
C LYS A 451 22.66 17.00 16.26
N TYR A 452 21.62 16.76 15.51
CA TYR A 452 20.24 17.13 15.85
C TYR A 452 19.35 15.89 15.88
N VAL A 453 18.43 15.82 16.83
CA VAL A 453 17.40 14.78 16.88
C VAL A 453 16.23 15.20 15.97
N ILE A 454 16.02 14.45 14.91
CA ILE A 454 14.98 14.73 13.92
C ILE A 454 13.94 13.63 13.96
N ALA A 455 12.66 14.00 13.91
CA ALA A 455 11.54 13.07 13.77
C ALA A 455 11.18 12.88 12.28
N PHE A 456 10.92 11.65 11.92
CA PHE A 456 10.50 11.18 10.61
C PHE A 456 9.24 10.31 10.76
N ASN A 457 8.56 10.04 9.66
CA ASN A 457 7.57 8.97 9.60
C ASN A 457 8.21 7.66 9.10
N THR A 458 7.57 6.52 9.36
CA THR A 458 8.08 5.21 8.92
C THR A 458 8.18 5.08 7.41
N PHE A 459 7.29 5.70 6.65
CA PHE A 459 7.32 5.64 5.18
C PHE A 459 8.61 6.26 4.63
N ASP A 460 8.95 7.48 5.05
CA ASP A 460 10.13 8.19 4.58
C ASP A 460 11.42 7.55 5.12
N SER A 461 11.48 7.22 6.41
CA SER A 461 12.66 6.64 7.06
C SER A 461 13.04 5.24 6.56
N ARG A 462 12.10 4.54 5.94
CA ARG A 462 12.28 3.19 5.40
C ARG A 462 12.35 3.12 3.87
N SER A 463 12.48 4.26 3.20
CA SER A 463 12.57 4.35 1.74
C SER A 463 11.38 3.74 1.01
N ALA A 464 10.17 3.84 1.58
CA ALA A 464 9.00 3.36 0.89
C ALA A 464 8.81 4.08 -0.46
N GLY A 465 8.40 3.33 -1.47
CA GLY A 465 8.35 3.82 -2.85
C GLY A 465 9.73 4.08 -3.48
N HIS A 466 10.79 3.47 -2.96
CA HIS A 466 12.18 3.65 -3.42
C HIS A 466 12.64 5.11 -3.34
N ARG A 467 12.24 5.83 -2.27
CA ARG A 467 12.58 7.23 -2.00
C ARG A 467 13.44 7.35 -0.75
N PHE A 468 14.19 8.43 -0.62
CA PHE A 468 15.00 8.72 0.57
C PHE A 468 15.94 7.56 0.96
N MET A 469 16.64 7.00 -0.03
CA MET A 469 17.56 5.87 0.16
C MET A 469 18.74 6.27 1.06
N LYS A 470 19.23 7.53 0.91
CA LYS A 470 20.29 8.07 1.78
C LYS A 470 19.82 8.27 3.20
N LEU A 471 18.58 8.76 3.39
CA LEU A 471 17.99 8.87 4.74
C LEU A 471 17.96 7.50 5.42
N ARG A 472 17.47 6.46 4.73
CA ARG A 472 17.46 5.10 5.29
C ARG A 472 18.85 4.63 5.65
N GLU A 473 19.83 4.79 4.74
CA GLU A 473 21.22 4.41 4.97
C GLU A 473 21.82 5.10 6.21
N ILE A 474 21.51 6.39 6.42
CA ILE A 474 21.93 7.14 7.59
C ILE A 474 21.28 6.57 8.85
N LEU A 475 19.96 6.36 8.84
CA LEU A 475 19.21 5.88 10.00
C LEU A 475 19.52 4.41 10.38
N GLU A 476 20.04 3.61 9.45
CA GLU A 476 20.50 2.24 9.72
C GLU A 476 21.88 2.19 10.41
N ARG A 477 22.61 3.28 10.44
CA ARG A 477 23.91 3.36 11.12
C ARG A 477 23.70 3.46 12.65
N PRO A 478 24.51 2.77 13.46
CA PRO A 478 24.43 2.86 14.94
C PRO A 478 24.54 4.30 15.47
N GLU A 479 25.33 5.15 14.79
CA GLU A 479 25.60 6.53 15.17
C GLU A 479 24.36 7.44 15.07
N ALA A 480 23.37 7.05 14.27
CA ALA A 480 22.10 7.77 14.16
C ALA A 480 21.16 7.50 15.33
N ARG A 481 21.46 6.53 16.19
CA ARG A 481 20.64 6.17 17.36
C ARG A 481 19.14 6.15 17.03
N CYS A 482 18.80 5.47 15.93
CA CYS A 482 17.44 5.43 15.42
C CYS A 482 16.48 4.79 16.43
N VAL A 483 15.39 5.48 16.79
CA VAL A 483 14.37 5.01 17.72
C VAL A 483 13.00 5.01 17.05
N PHE A 484 12.30 3.89 17.10
CA PHE A 484 10.90 3.78 16.72
C PHE A 484 10.01 4.06 17.92
N HIS A 485 9.10 4.99 17.79
CA HIS A 485 8.15 5.35 18.84
C HIS A 485 6.81 4.66 18.58
N ASP A 486 6.14 4.26 19.67
CA ASP A 486 4.76 3.75 19.60
C ASP A 486 3.77 4.93 19.54
N VAL A 487 3.93 5.74 18.52
CA VAL A 487 3.11 6.94 18.23
C VAL A 487 2.87 6.96 16.73
N GLN A 488 1.62 6.92 16.32
CA GLN A 488 1.24 7.18 14.93
C GLN A 488 1.15 8.69 14.68
N THR A 489 1.59 9.13 13.50
CA THR A 489 1.53 10.55 13.11
C THR A 489 0.09 11.09 13.12
N ARG A 490 -0.88 10.25 12.75
CA ARG A 490 -2.32 10.56 12.79
C ARG A 490 -2.84 10.76 14.22
N ASP A 491 -2.49 9.85 15.14
CA ASP A 491 -2.91 9.94 16.53
C ASP A 491 -2.33 11.16 17.22
N ALA A 492 -1.06 11.49 16.94
CA ALA A 492 -0.43 12.71 17.41
C ALA A 492 -1.24 13.96 16.99
N LEU A 493 -1.73 14.01 15.74
CA LEU A 493 -2.52 15.13 15.25
C LEU A 493 -3.94 15.17 15.87
N ILE A 494 -4.60 14.02 16.06
CA ILE A 494 -5.89 13.92 16.75
C ILE A 494 -5.76 14.43 18.19
N ASP A 495 -4.74 13.98 18.91
CA ASP A 495 -4.49 14.38 20.31
C ASP A 495 -4.13 15.86 20.42
N TYR A 496 -3.41 16.40 19.43
CA TYR A 496 -3.12 17.82 19.37
C TYR A 496 -4.40 18.66 19.29
N PHE A 497 -5.35 18.32 18.42
CA PHE A 497 -6.65 18.96 18.34
C PHE A 497 -7.45 18.83 19.64
N ARG A 498 -7.52 17.63 20.21
CA ARG A 498 -8.24 17.37 21.47
C ARG A 498 -7.71 18.20 22.63
N ARG A 499 -6.41 18.46 22.65
CA ARG A 499 -5.74 19.23 23.71
C ARG A 499 -5.94 20.73 23.53
N HIS A 500 -5.66 21.24 22.34
CA HIS A 500 -5.67 22.68 22.08
C HIS A 500 -7.07 23.25 21.84
N LYS A 501 -8.07 22.42 21.52
CA LYS A 501 -9.48 22.77 21.24
C LYS A 501 -9.66 23.72 20.07
N VAL A 502 -8.98 24.88 20.06
CA VAL A 502 -8.97 25.86 18.97
C VAL A 502 -7.53 26.06 18.50
N VAL A 503 -7.23 25.58 17.31
CA VAL A 503 -5.90 25.69 16.70
C VAL A 503 -5.84 26.94 15.83
N LYS A 504 -4.83 27.78 16.07
CA LYS A 504 -4.53 29.02 15.35
C LYS A 504 -3.13 28.96 14.77
N LYS A 505 -2.88 29.68 13.69
CA LYS A 505 -1.53 29.90 13.16
C LYS A 505 -0.74 30.80 14.10
N ARG A 506 -0.19 30.26 15.15
CA ARG A 506 0.79 30.93 16.00
C ARG A 506 2.16 30.36 15.68
N TRP A 507 2.56 30.52 14.42
CA TRP A 507 3.89 30.11 14.03
C TRP A 507 4.89 31.22 14.37
N ASP A 508 5.34 31.25 15.59
CA ASP A 508 6.76 31.51 15.80
C ASP A 508 7.47 30.30 15.19
N HIS A 509 8.28 30.47 14.15
CA HIS A 509 8.85 29.39 13.31
C HIS A 509 9.74 28.41 14.10
N SER A 510 9.59 28.33 15.41
CA SER A 510 10.27 27.45 16.34
C SER A 510 9.38 26.27 16.71
N VAL A 511 9.95 25.08 16.68
CA VAL A 511 9.41 23.94 17.45
C VAL A 511 9.27 24.42 18.90
N PRO A 512 8.14 24.24 19.61
CA PRO A 512 7.97 24.76 20.95
C PRO A 512 9.12 24.33 21.84
N ALA A 513 9.88 25.30 22.29
CA ALA A 513 10.90 25.05 23.30
C ALA A 513 10.21 24.55 24.57
N ALA A 514 10.80 23.55 25.18
CA ALA A 514 10.38 23.11 26.50
C ALA A 514 10.47 24.26 27.50
N ALA A 515 9.35 24.63 28.14
CA ALA A 515 9.39 25.30 29.40
C ALA A 515 9.85 24.32 30.49
#